data_095184c8eee28ac3cf0d20eea7965cd0
#
_entry.id   095184c8eee28ac3cf0d20eea7965cd0
#
_cell.length_a   1.000
_cell.length_b   1.000
_cell.length_c   1.000
_cell.angle_alpha   90.00
_cell.angle_beta   90.00
_cell.angle_gamma   90.00
#
_symmetry.space_group_name_H-M   'P 1'
#
loop_
_entity.id
_entity.type
_entity.pdbx_description
1 polymer ?
#
loop_
_entity_poly.entity_id
_entity_poly.type
_entity_poly.pdbx_seq_one_letter_code
_entity_poly.pdbx_strand_id
1 'polypeptide(L)'
;AGFSAGEADQLRRAMAAWKSHGDLTPFREKLVTGMLERGHDADFAERLYQQICGFGGYGFPESHAASFALLVYVSAWIKRHYPAAFYCALLNSQPMGFYSPSQLVQDARRHNVTVLPPDVNASQWDHNLQDEDRHLRLGLRIIQGLSVSGAERIHQNRPAEGYRSASELRRLATLNQRDMELLAGANAMPGFTANRPQAYWQLLDH
;
A
#
# COMPACT_ATOMS: atom_id res chain seq x y z
N ALA A 1 10.29 18.40 -26.56
CA ALA A 1 11.54 18.44 -27.30
C ALA A 1 11.81 17.20 -28.17
N GLY A 2 10.97 16.17 -28.17
CA GLY A 2 11.12 14.97 -29.00
C GLY A 2 12.20 13.98 -28.57
N PHE A 3 12.57 14.00 -27.31
CA PHE A 3 13.41 12.97 -26.74
C PHE A 3 12.67 11.63 -26.72
N SER A 4 13.38 10.56 -27.08
CA SER A 4 12.96 9.21 -26.76
C SER A 4 13.05 8.95 -25.25
N ALA A 5 12.39 7.89 -24.77
CA ALA A 5 12.46 7.50 -23.35
C ALA A 5 13.91 7.26 -22.89
N GLY A 6 14.75 6.65 -23.74
CA GLY A 6 16.16 6.41 -23.44
C GLY A 6 16.98 7.70 -23.33
N GLU A 7 16.75 8.66 -24.22
CA GLU A 7 17.44 9.96 -24.21
C GLU A 7 16.98 10.83 -23.02
N ALA A 8 15.70 10.78 -22.67
CA ALA A 8 15.19 11.45 -21.48
C ALA A 8 15.84 10.88 -20.19
N ASP A 9 16.05 9.56 -20.13
CA ASP A 9 16.76 8.94 -19.00
C ASP A 9 18.27 9.30 -19.00
N GLN A 10 18.91 9.42 -20.15
CA GLN A 10 20.29 9.90 -20.24
C GLN A 10 20.41 11.34 -19.72
N LEU A 11 19.49 12.25 -20.11
CA LEU A 11 19.45 13.62 -19.59
C LEU A 11 19.25 13.62 -18.07
N ARG A 12 18.33 12.81 -17.55
CA ARG A 12 18.10 12.67 -16.10
C ARG A 12 19.38 12.24 -15.37
N ARG A 13 20.10 11.26 -15.90
CA ARG A 13 21.39 10.81 -15.33
C ARG A 13 22.47 11.87 -15.39
N ALA A 14 22.56 12.60 -16.50
CA ALA A 14 23.49 13.71 -16.64
C ALA A 14 23.21 14.82 -15.64
N MET A 15 21.93 15.15 -15.39
CA MET A 15 21.54 16.10 -14.34
C MET A 15 21.96 15.64 -12.94
N ALA A 16 21.80 14.36 -12.63
CA ALA A 16 22.19 13.80 -11.33
C ALA A 16 23.72 13.78 -11.12
N ALA A 17 24.50 13.64 -12.19
CA ALA A 17 25.97 13.56 -12.17
C ALA A 17 26.67 14.92 -12.34
N TRP A 18 25.92 16.03 -12.52
CA TRP A 18 26.44 17.34 -12.92
C TRP A 18 27.59 17.84 -12.05
N LYS A 19 27.49 17.74 -10.73
CA LYS A 19 28.56 18.21 -9.82
C LYS A 19 29.84 17.40 -9.89
N SER A 20 29.76 16.14 -10.33
CA SER A 20 30.94 15.28 -10.36
C SER A 20 31.61 15.22 -11.73
N HIS A 21 30.87 15.10 -12.81
CA HIS A 21 31.39 15.02 -14.22
C HIS A 21 30.27 15.17 -15.26
N GLY A 22 29.07 15.64 -14.90
CA GLY A 22 27.95 15.76 -15.83
C GLY A 22 28.08 16.97 -16.74
N ASP A 23 28.00 16.78 -18.03
CA ASP A 23 27.93 17.84 -19.03
C ASP A 23 26.54 17.81 -19.68
N LEU A 24 25.76 18.90 -19.51
CA LEU A 24 24.45 19.05 -20.12
C LEU A 24 24.50 19.72 -21.50
N THR A 25 25.66 20.22 -21.91
CA THR A 25 25.86 20.88 -23.21
C THR A 25 25.42 20.02 -24.41
N PRO A 26 25.71 18.71 -24.45
CA PRO A 26 25.25 17.86 -25.55
C PRO A 26 23.73 17.77 -25.72
N PHE A 27 22.98 18.02 -24.63
CA PHE A 27 21.52 17.97 -24.67
C PHE A 27 20.88 19.29 -25.07
N ARG A 28 21.62 20.42 -25.01
CA ARG A 28 21.08 21.77 -25.28
C ARG A 28 20.56 21.89 -26.71
N GLU A 29 21.40 21.53 -27.70
CA GLU A 29 21.06 21.65 -29.12
C GLU A 29 19.80 20.85 -29.42
N LYS A 30 19.74 19.61 -29.00
CA LYS A 30 18.58 18.74 -29.23
C LYS A 30 17.32 19.25 -28.52
N LEU A 31 17.46 19.75 -27.27
CA LEU A 31 16.33 20.30 -26.49
C LEU A 31 15.75 21.54 -27.19
N VAL A 32 16.62 22.51 -27.50
CA VAL A 32 16.20 23.78 -28.08
C VAL A 32 15.63 23.56 -29.49
N THR A 33 16.37 22.85 -30.38
CA THR A 33 15.91 22.56 -31.73
C THR A 33 14.61 21.78 -31.75
N GLY A 34 14.50 20.72 -30.94
CA GLY A 34 13.29 19.92 -30.88
C GLY A 34 12.08 20.67 -30.33
N MET A 35 12.27 21.67 -29.47
CA MET A 35 11.21 22.56 -29.04
C MET A 35 10.77 23.55 -30.10
N LEU A 36 11.75 24.17 -30.84
CA LEU A 36 11.47 25.06 -31.95
C LEU A 36 10.67 24.36 -33.05
N GLU A 37 11.07 23.14 -33.44
CA GLU A 37 10.37 22.32 -34.43
C GLU A 37 8.90 22.02 -34.03
N ARG A 38 8.59 22.07 -32.76
CA ARG A 38 7.22 21.88 -32.19
C ARG A 38 6.50 23.17 -31.95
N GLY A 39 7.01 24.29 -32.44
CA GLY A 39 6.35 25.59 -32.37
C GLY A 39 6.50 26.32 -31.03
N HIS A 40 7.42 25.92 -30.19
CA HIS A 40 7.73 26.66 -28.97
C HIS A 40 8.65 27.84 -29.27
N ASP A 41 8.51 28.91 -28.50
CA ASP A 41 9.35 30.11 -28.61
C ASP A 41 10.80 29.85 -28.21
N ALA A 42 11.74 30.52 -28.89
CA ALA A 42 13.18 30.33 -28.69
C ALA A 42 13.64 30.77 -27.27
N ASP A 43 13.10 31.89 -26.78
CA ASP A 43 13.40 32.39 -25.44
C ASP A 43 12.86 31.44 -24.36
N PHE A 44 11.70 30.84 -24.62
CA PHE A 44 11.14 29.82 -23.72
C PHE A 44 12.00 28.56 -23.69
N ALA A 45 12.43 28.05 -24.85
CA ALA A 45 13.29 26.86 -24.94
C ALA A 45 14.65 27.08 -24.22
N GLU A 46 15.26 28.24 -24.41
CA GLU A 46 16.52 28.56 -23.75
C GLU A 46 16.35 28.73 -22.22
N ARG A 47 15.31 29.42 -21.79
CA ARG A 47 15.00 29.52 -20.33
C ARG A 47 14.78 28.16 -19.69
N LEU A 48 14.10 27.25 -20.39
CA LEU A 48 13.90 25.89 -19.90
C LEU A 48 15.25 25.15 -19.76
N TYR A 49 16.14 25.28 -20.77
CA TYR A 49 17.48 24.72 -20.67
C TYR A 49 18.26 25.27 -19.47
N GLN A 50 18.21 26.59 -19.25
CA GLN A 50 18.85 27.21 -18.09
C GLN A 50 18.28 26.74 -16.76
N GLN A 51 16.97 26.51 -16.68
CA GLN A 51 16.34 25.90 -15.50
C GLN A 51 16.84 24.47 -15.26
N ILE A 52 16.96 23.66 -16.31
CA ILE A 52 17.53 22.31 -16.24
C ILE A 52 18.98 22.36 -15.73
N CYS A 53 19.79 23.28 -16.25
CA CYS A 53 21.16 23.50 -15.77
C CYS A 53 21.21 23.95 -14.31
N GLY A 54 20.34 24.85 -13.91
CA GLY A 54 20.19 25.28 -12.50
C GLY A 54 19.80 24.15 -11.59
N PHE A 55 18.87 23.27 -12.03
CA PHE A 55 18.49 22.08 -11.29
C PHE A 55 19.63 21.05 -11.22
N GLY A 56 20.38 20.87 -12.32
CA GLY A 56 21.61 20.08 -12.32
C GLY A 56 22.67 20.60 -11.34
N GLY A 57 22.78 21.95 -11.20
CA GLY A 57 23.64 22.60 -10.21
C GLY A 57 23.27 22.35 -8.75
N TYR A 58 22.01 22.02 -8.45
CA TYR A 58 21.58 21.56 -7.13
C TYR A 58 22.25 20.22 -6.74
N GLY A 59 22.57 19.41 -7.73
CA GLY A 59 23.27 18.13 -7.57
C GLY A 59 22.41 17.05 -6.93
N PHE A 60 23.07 16.04 -6.38
CA PHE A 60 22.39 14.99 -5.62
C PHE A 60 21.76 15.60 -4.34
N PRO A 61 20.48 15.34 -4.04
CA PRO A 61 19.80 15.91 -2.90
C PRO A 61 20.26 15.22 -1.60
N GLU A 62 21.44 15.59 -1.10
CA GLU A 62 22.09 14.96 0.07
C GLU A 62 21.22 14.98 1.32
N SER A 63 20.55 16.11 1.61
CA SER A 63 19.66 16.22 2.76
C SER A 63 18.45 15.29 2.65
N HIS A 64 17.87 15.14 1.45
CA HIS A 64 16.81 14.19 1.19
C HIS A 64 17.31 12.74 1.34
N ALA A 65 18.45 12.43 0.74
CA ALA A 65 19.05 11.11 0.84
C ALA A 65 19.41 10.74 2.28
N ALA A 66 19.97 11.67 3.06
CA ALA A 66 20.30 11.45 4.47
C ALA A 66 19.05 11.22 5.32
N SER A 67 17.99 12.00 5.10
CA SER A 67 16.70 11.81 5.79
C SER A 67 16.08 10.44 5.47
N PHE A 68 16.09 10.05 4.19
CA PHE A 68 15.59 8.73 3.78
C PHE A 68 16.48 7.57 4.25
N ALA A 69 17.79 7.77 4.35
CA ALA A 69 18.69 6.74 4.89
C ALA A 69 18.33 6.37 6.33
N LEU A 70 17.97 7.36 7.16
CA LEU A 70 17.51 7.11 8.52
C LEU A 70 16.20 6.31 8.53
N LEU A 71 15.21 6.72 7.72
CA LEU A 71 13.93 6.02 7.61
C LEU A 71 14.12 4.58 7.12
N VAL A 72 14.97 4.37 6.11
CA VAL A 72 15.29 3.04 5.59
C VAL A 72 15.94 2.18 6.67
N TYR A 73 16.91 2.73 7.42
CA TYR A 73 17.58 2.00 8.48
C TYR A 73 16.60 1.57 9.58
N VAL A 74 15.77 2.50 10.08
CA VAL A 74 14.76 2.22 11.12
C VAL A 74 13.74 1.20 10.61
N SER A 75 13.25 1.35 9.38
CA SER A 75 12.30 0.42 8.77
C SER A 75 12.89 -0.98 8.60
N ALA A 76 14.13 -1.09 8.15
CA ALA A 76 14.84 -2.36 8.01
C ALA A 76 15.08 -3.02 9.38
N TRP A 77 15.42 -2.23 10.40
CA TRP A 77 15.61 -2.70 11.75
C TRP A 77 14.30 -3.26 12.33
N ILE A 78 13.19 -2.53 12.21
CA ILE A 78 11.87 -3.00 12.65
C ILE A 78 11.49 -4.27 11.88
N LYS A 79 11.65 -4.30 10.55
CA LYS A 79 11.38 -5.50 9.74
C LYS A 79 12.18 -6.71 10.23
N ARG A 80 13.43 -6.51 10.62
CA ARG A 80 14.33 -7.59 11.08
C ARG A 80 13.96 -8.11 12.45
N HIS A 81 13.64 -7.23 13.40
CA HIS A 81 13.45 -7.59 14.80
C HIS A 81 12.00 -7.79 15.20
N TYR A 82 11.06 -7.09 14.53
CA TYR A 82 9.62 -7.11 14.79
C TYR A 82 8.82 -7.25 13.48
N PRO A 83 9.02 -8.32 12.70
CA PRO A 83 8.44 -8.43 11.37
C PRO A 83 6.90 -8.37 11.39
N ALA A 84 6.23 -8.99 12.35
CA ALA A 84 4.77 -8.93 12.45
C ALA A 84 4.26 -7.50 12.64
N ALA A 85 4.92 -6.72 13.52
CA ALA A 85 4.58 -5.30 13.73
C ALA A 85 4.85 -4.46 12.47
N PHE A 86 5.95 -4.71 11.77
CA PHE A 86 6.27 -4.03 10.52
C PHE A 86 5.18 -4.23 9.46
N TYR A 87 4.77 -5.47 9.21
CA TYR A 87 3.71 -5.75 8.21
C TYR A 87 2.34 -5.28 8.68
N CYS A 88 2.03 -5.34 9.97
CA CYS A 88 0.79 -4.79 10.53
C CYS A 88 0.70 -3.28 10.27
N ALA A 89 1.75 -2.53 10.55
CA ALA A 89 1.83 -1.10 10.31
C ALA A 89 1.69 -0.75 8.82
N LEU A 90 2.37 -1.48 7.92
CA LEU A 90 2.26 -1.26 6.48
C LEU A 90 0.85 -1.53 5.94
N LEU A 91 0.22 -2.62 6.40
CA LEU A 91 -1.14 -2.96 6.00
C LEU A 91 -2.16 -1.94 6.51
N ASN A 92 -1.97 -1.39 7.72
CA ASN A 92 -2.82 -0.32 8.25
C ASN A 92 -2.59 1.04 7.60
N SER A 93 -1.41 1.25 7.00
CA SER A 93 -1.07 2.47 6.27
C SER A 93 -1.57 2.48 4.81
N GLN A 94 -2.30 1.43 4.38
CA GLN A 94 -2.89 1.41 3.04
C GLN A 94 -4.01 2.47 2.88
N PRO A 95 -4.14 3.10 1.70
CA PRO A 95 -3.49 2.74 0.43
C PRO A 95 -2.05 3.27 0.31
N MET A 96 -1.14 2.40 -0.16
CA MET A 96 0.24 2.75 -0.51
C MET A 96 0.50 2.47 -1.99
N GLY A 97 1.33 3.32 -2.66
CA GLY A 97 1.45 3.34 -4.11
C GLY A 97 2.12 2.11 -4.75
N PHE A 98 2.95 1.34 -4.04
CA PHE A 98 3.82 0.34 -4.66
C PHE A 98 3.46 -1.11 -4.37
N TYR A 99 2.81 -1.40 -3.25
CA TYR A 99 2.55 -2.77 -2.82
C TYR A 99 1.08 -2.96 -2.47
N SER A 100 0.47 -3.98 -3.05
CA SER A 100 -0.88 -4.39 -2.68
C SER A 100 -0.90 -5.11 -1.32
N PRO A 101 -2.03 -5.13 -0.61
CA PRO A 101 -2.17 -5.91 0.63
C PRO A 101 -1.79 -7.39 0.44
N SER A 102 -2.14 -7.98 -0.71
CA SER A 102 -1.80 -9.38 -1.03
C SER A 102 -0.29 -9.61 -1.10
N GLN A 103 0.46 -8.69 -1.72
CA GLN A 103 1.92 -8.77 -1.79
C GLN A 103 2.55 -8.66 -0.40
N LEU A 104 2.05 -7.74 0.44
CA LEU A 104 2.53 -7.59 1.82
C LEU A 104 2.27 -8.84 2.67
N VAL A 105 1.09 -9.45 2.53
CA VAL A 105 0.75 -10.70 3.22
C VAL A 105 1.66 -11.85 2.77
N GLN A 106 1.92 -11.96 1.46
CA GLN A 106 2.83 -12.99 0.94
C GLN A 106 4.26 -12.79 1.43
N ASP A 107 4.74 -11.54 1.45
CA ASP A 107 6.08 -11.22 1.94
C ASP A 107 6.19 -11.47 3.45
N ALA A 108 5.18 -11.12 4.24
CA ALA A 108 5.11 -11.44 5.67
C ALA A 108 5.28 -12.95 5.92
N ARG A 109 4.56 -13.78 5.18
CA ARG A 109 4.66 -15.25 5.28
C ARG A 109 6.06 -15.76 4.91
N ARG A 110 6.71 -15.18 3.89
CA ARG A 110 8.09 -15.51 3.51
C ARG A 110 9.11 -15.16 4.61
N HIS A 111 8.76 -14.19 5.46
CA HIS A 111 9.55 -13.80 6.63
C HIS A 111 9.09 -14.49 7.93
N ASN A 112 8.41 -15.64 7.80
CA ASN A 112 7.95 -16.49 8.92
C ASN A 112 6.94 -15.79 9.85
N VAL A 113 6.22 -14.77 9.37
CA VAL A 113 5.12 -14.18 10.12
C VAL A 113 3.87 -15.03 9.92
N THR A 114 3.31 -15.52 11.02
CA THR A 114 2.00 -16.18 10.99
C THR A 114 0.92 -15.14 10.73
N VAL A 115 0.27 -15.23 9.55
CA VAL A 115 -0.81 -14.32 9.17
C VAL A 115 -2.14 -15.05 9.28
N LEU A 116 -2.93 -14.62 10.26
CA LEU A 116 -4.26 -15.13 10.55
C LEU A 116 -5.31 -14.42 9.68
N PRO A 117 -6.28 -15.15 9.09
CA PRO A 117 -7.29 -14.57 8.22
C PRO A 117 -8.22 -13.63 8.99
N PRO A 118 -9.04 -12.78 8.30
CA PRO A 118 -10.09 -12.03 8.94
C PRO A 118 -11.11 -12.97 9.58
N ASP A 119 -11.59 -12.61 10.77
CA ASP A 119 -12.52 -13.41 11.57
C ASP A 119 -13.43 -12.49 12.37
N VAL A 120 -14.74 -12.64 12.21
CA VAL A 120 -15.75 -11.84 12.92
C VAL A 120 -15.64 -11.96 14.45
N ASN A 121 -15.08 -13.06 14.94
CA ASN A 121 -14.89 -13.31 16.36
C ASN A 121 -13.55 -12.81 16.92
N ALA A 122 -12.59 -12.45 16.07
CA ALA A 122 -11.25 -12.05 16.49
C ALA A 122 -10.77 -10.71 15.90
N SER A 123 -11.19 -10.38 14.68
CA SER A 123 -10.74 -9.18 13.99
C SER A 123 -11.47 -7.92 14.46
N GLN A 124 -10.74 -6.81 14.40
CA GLN A 124 -11.27 -5.45 14.41
C GLN A 124 -11.32 -4.90 12.98
N TRP A 125 -11.61 -3.61 12.81
CA TRP A 125 -11.48 -2.97 11.50
C TRP A 125 -10.04 -3.02 11.00
N ASP A 126 -9.10 -2.50 11.79
CA ASP A 126 -7.68 -2.51 11.48
C ASP A 126 -7.03 -3.87 11.75
N HIS A 127 -5.90 -4.11 11.10
CA HIS A 127 -5.04 -5.25 11.39
C HIS A 127 -4.44 -5.09 12.78
N ASN A 128 -4.29 -6.17 13.51
CA ASN A 128 -3.72 -6.15 14.85
C ASN A 128 -2.75 -7.31 15.08
N LEU A 129 -1.96 -7.18 16.13
CA LEU A 129 -1.07 -8.23 16.60
C LEU A 129 -1.76 -9.07 17.66
N GLN A 130 -1.45 -10.35 17.67
CA GLN A 130 -1.94 -11.33 18.64
C GLN A 130 -0.76 -12.18 19.14
N ASP A 131 -0.98 -12.89 20.23
CA ASP A 131 -0.01 -13.83 20.79
C ASP A 131 1.36 -13.17 21.05
N GLU A 132 1.39 -12.19 21.94
CA GLU A 132 2.61 -11.43 22.28
C GLU A 132 3.32 -10.86 21.06
N ASP A 133 2.55 -10.28 20.13
CA ASP A 133 3.03 -9.64 18.89
C ASP A 133 3.69 -10.59 17.87
N ARG A 134 3.46 -11.90 17.98
CA ARG A 134 4.01 -12.91 17.06
C ARG A 134 3.13 -13.14 15.83
N HIS A 135 1.82 -13.02 15.99
CA HIS A 135 0.86 -13.28 14.93
C HIS A 135 0.23 -11.98 14.43
N LEU A 136 0.12 -11.86 13.12
CA LEU A 136 -0.60 -10.78 12.45
C LEU A 136 -2.02 -11.24 12.13
N ARG A 137 -3.03 -10.69 12.84
CA ARG A 137 -4.45 -10.89 12.51
C ARG A 137 -4.87 -9.87 11.46
N LEU A 138 -5.40 -10.34 10.34
CA LEU A 138 -5.97 -9.44 9.33
C LEU A 138 -7.28 -8.82 9.84
N GLY A 139 -7.38 -7.51 9.73
CA GLY A 139 -8.56 -6.74 10.06
C GLY A 139 -9.66 -6.89 9.01
N LEU A 140 -10.89 -6.54 9.37
CA LEU A 140 -12.04 -6.61 8.47
C LEU A 140 -11.93 -5.64 7.28
N ARG A 141 -11.11 -4.59 7.38
CA ARG A 141 -10.83 -3.65 6.29
C ARG A 141 -10.23 -4.27 5.04
N ILE A 142 -9.66 -5.49 5.14
CA ILE A 142 -9.12 -6.20 3.98
C ILE A 142 -10.22 -6.75 3.06
N ILE A 143 -11.44 -6.86 3.57
CA ILE A 143 -12.60 -7.35 2.83
C ILE A 143 -13.14 -6.20 1.98
N GLN A 144 -12.85 -6.27 0.69
CA GLN A 144 -13.21 -5.21 -0.24
C GLN A 144 -14.73 -5.01 -0.31
N GLY A 145 -15.18 -3.79 -0.06
CA GLY A 145 -16.59 -3.42 -0.12
C GLY A 145 -17.37 -3.59 1.19
N LEU A 146 -16.76 -4.17 2.24
CA LEU A 146 -17.37 -4.22 3.55
C LEU A 146 -17.49 -2.80 4.14
N SER A 147 -18.65 -2.49 4.71
CA SER A 147 -18.87 -1.18 5.31
C SER A 147 -18.09 -1.02 6.63
N VAL A 148 -17.46 0.15 6.81
CA VAL A 148 -16.76 0.50 8.06
C VAL A 148 -17.72 0.38 9.24
N SER A 149 -18.92 0.97 9.12
CA SER A 149 -19.95 0.94 10.15
C SER A 149 -20.45 -0.48 10.47
N GLY A 150 -20.50 -1.37 9.45
CA GLY A 150 -20.81 -2.79 9.65
C GLY A 150 -19.74 -3.48 10.48
N ALA A 151 -18.47 -3.26 10.13
CA ALA A 151 -17.34 -3.83 10.86
C ALA A 151 -17.24 -3.32 12.30
N GLU A 152 -17.51 -2.02 12.52
CA GLU A 152 -17.57 -1.45 13.87
C GLU A 152 -18.67 -2.10 14.70
N ARG A 153 -19.87 -2.28 14.14
CA ARG A 153 -20.98 -2.97 14.86
C ARG A 153 -20.64 -4.43 15.16
N ILE A 154 -19.94 -5.14 14.27
CA ILE A 154 -19.44 -6.48 14.55
C ILE A 154 -18.55 -6.48 15.79
N HIS A 155 -17.63 -5.53 15.87
CA HIS A 155 -16.71 -5.42 17.00
C HIS A 155 -17.43 -5.04 18.30
N GLN A 156 -18.29 -4.01 18.25
CA GLN A 156 -18.98 -3.46 19.42
C GLN A 156 -20.03 -4.41 20.04
N ASN A 157 -20.71 -5.18 19.19
CA ASN A 157 -21.79 -6.08 19.63
C ASN A 157 -21.34 -7.55 19.73
N ARG A 158 -20.02 -7.79 19.68
CA ARG A 158 -19.48 -9.15 19.82
C ARG A 158 -19.70 -9.66 21.23
N PRO A 159 -20.41 -10.80 21.39
CA PRO A 159 -20.54 -11.46 22.71
C PRO A 159 -19.16 -11.86 23.25
N ALA A 160 -19.02 -11.98 24.55
CA ALA A 160 -17.77 -12.41 25.20
C ALA A 160 -17.28 -13.78 24.70
N GLU A 161 -18.23 -14.68 24.38
CA GLU A 161 -17.95 -16.01 23.84
C GLU A 161 -17.88 -16.04 22.29
N GLY A 162 -17.99 -14.88 21.64
CA GLY A 162 -18.09 -14.75 20.20
C GLY A 162 -19.48 -15.05 19.64
N TYR A 163 -19.64 -14.77 18.33
CA TYR A 163 -20.85 -15.16 17.58
C TYR A 163 -20.84 -16.66 17.33
N ARG A 164 -22.00 -17.30 17.47
CA ARG A 164 -22.18 -18.75 17.32
C ARG A 164 -22.81 -19.16 16.00
N SER A 165 -23.44 -18.21 15.29
CA SER A 165 -24.07 -18.45 13.99
C SER A 165 -24.11 -17.20 13.12
N ALA A 166 -24.33 -17.38 11.82
CA ALA A 166 -24.52 -16.28 10.86
C ALA A 166 -25.78 -15.46 11.21
N SER A 167 -26.86 -16.10 11.64
CA SER A 167 -28.09 -15.44 12.05
C SER A 167 -27.89 -14.57 13.30
N GLU A 168 -27.15 -15.08 14.29
CA GLU A 168 -26.80 -14.30 15.47
C GLU A 168 -25.93 -13.09 15.13
N LEU A 169 -24.89 -13.27 14.31
CA LEU A 169 -24.05 -12.19 13.82
C LEU A 169 -24.88 -11.12 13.11
N ARG A 170 -25.74 -11.53 12.15
CA ARG A 170 -26.60 -10.60 11.41
C ARG A 170 -27.51 -9.80 12.33
N ARG A 171 -28.15 -10.46 13.28
CA ARG A 171 -29.10 -9.84 14.23
C ARG A 171 -28.39 -8.89 15.19
N LEU A 172 -27.31 -9.32 15.86
CA LEU A 172 -26.63 -8.52 16.87
C LEU A 172 -25.86 -7.34 16.29
N ALA A 173 -25.16 -7.54 15.18
CA ALA A 173 -24.41 -6.48 14.50
C ALA A 173 -25.27 -5.70 13.48
N THR A 174 -26.56 -6.03 13.34
CA THR A 174 -27.50 -5.36 12.44
C THR A 174 -26.91 -5.23 11.02
N LEU A 175 -26.44 -6.35 10.45
CA LEU A 175 -25.79 -6.37 9.15
C LEU A 175 -26.81 -6.51 8.03
N ASN A 176 -26.56 -5.79 6.94
CA ASN A 176 -27.32 -5.94 5.71
C ASN A 176 -26.88 -7.19 4.94
N GLN A 177 -27.67 -7.56 3.94
CA GLN A 177 -27.39 -8.73 3.10
C GLN A 177 -26.01 -8.67 2.42
N ARG A 178 -25.64 -7.50 1.91
CA ARG A 178 -24.36 -7.30 1.22
C ARG A 178 -23.17 -7.52 2.15
N ASP A 179 -23.18 -6.95 3.37
CA ASP A 179 -22.10 -7.16 4.33
C ASP A 179 -21.96 -8.65 4.71
N MET A 180 -23.08 -9.36 4.88
CA MET A 180 -23.08 -10.80 5.16
C MET A 180 -22.49 -11.61 4.00
N GLU A 181 -22.83 -11.31 2.75
CA GLU A 181 -22.27 -11.95 1.57
C GLU A 181 -20.77 -11.72 1.44
N LEU A 182 -20.29 -10.51 1.72
CA LEU A 182 -18.87 -10.17 1.71
C LEU A 182 -18.09 -10.93 2.80
N LEU A 183 -18.65 -11.06 4.01
CA LEU A 183 -18.05 -11.85 5.08
C LEU A 183 -17.99 -13.33 4.74
N ALA A 184 -19.06 -13.87 4.15
CA ALA A 184 -19.09 -15.25 3.67
C ALA A 184 -18.08 -15.48 2.56
N GLY A 185 -18.03 -14.58 1.55
CA GLY A 185 -17.06 -14.62 0.45
C GLY A 185 -15.60 -14.56 0.91
N ALA A 186 -15.33 -13.80 1.97
CA ALA A 186 -14.01 -13.70 2.58
C ALA A 186 -13.67 -14.87 3.52
N ASN A 187 -14.60 -15.80 3.75
CA ASN A 187 -14.48 -16.87 4.76
C ASN A 187 -14.15 -16.32 6.18
N ALA A 188 -14.79 -15.21 6.54
CA ALA A 188 -14.51 -14.50 7.78
C ALA A 188 -15.33 -15.01 8.98
N MET A 189 -15.98 -16.17 8.83
CA MET A 189 -16.85 -16.81 9.84
C MET A 189 -16.38 -18.25 10.18
N PRO A 190 -15.08 -18.49 10.45
CA PRO A 190 -14.57 -19.85 10.60
C PRO A 190 -15.11 -20.59 11.85
N GLY A 191 -15.63 -19.84 12.83
CA GLY A 191 -16.14 -20.41 14.07
C GLY A 191 -17.49 -21.13 13.94
N PHE A 192 -18.24 -20.88 12.86
CA PHE A 192 -19.59 -21.47 12.67
C PHE A 192 -19.91 -21.82 11.21
N THR A 193 -18.95 -21.69 10.31
CA THR A 193 -19.05 -22.18 8.93
C THR A 193 -17.77 -22.91 8.56
N ALA A 194 -17.90 -24.16 8.07
CA ALA A 194 -16.73 -24.95 7.72
C ALA A 194 -16.03 -24.46 6.45
N ASN A 195 -16.79 -23.80 5.55
CA ASN A 195 -16.25 -23.29 4.28
C ASN A 195 -17.19 -22.24 3.66
N ARG A 196 -16.70 -21.56 2.59
CA ARG A 196 -17.46 -20.52 1.86
C ARG A 196 -18.84 -21.00 1.38
N PRO A 197 -18.98 -22.17 0.72
CA PRO A 197 -20.28 -22.64 0.30
C PRO A 197 -21.29 -22.76 1.45
N GLN A 198 -20.88 -23.31 2.58
CA GLN A 198 -21.75 -23.43 3.75
C GLN A 198 -22.14 -22.06 4.31
N ALA A 199 -21.21 -21.10 4.31
CA ALA A 199 -21.52 -19.74 4.73
C ALA A 199 -22.60 -19.10 3.83
N TYR A 200 -22.54 -19.28 2.52
CA TYR A 200 -23.57 -18.80 1.60
C TYR A 200 -24.91 -19.52 1.77
N TRP A 201 -24.91 -20.84 1.97
CA TRP A 201 -26.15 -21.58 2.23
C TRP A 201 -26.88 -21.08 3.48
N GLN A 202 -26.15 -20.81 4.56
CA GLN A 202 -26.75 -20.24 5.78
C GLN A 202 -27.34 -18.84 5.60
N LEU A 203 -26.98 -18.11 4.54
CA LEU A 203 -27.56 -16.81 4.21
C LEU A 203 -28.86 -16.91 3.40
N LEU A 204 -29.11 -18.05 2.75
CA LEU A 204 -30.29 -18.30 1.92
C LEU A 204 -31.47 -18.87 2.74
N ASP A 205 -31.21 -19.41 3.91
CA ASP A 205 -32.21 -20.02 4.79
C ASP A 205 -33.00 -18.99 5.63
N HIS A 206 -32.88 -17.69 5.30
CA HIS A 206 -33.53 -16.54 5.94
C HIS A 206 -33.92 -15.50 4.90
#